data_3af91a34e3f986705fef84a9e004c679
#
_entry.id   3af91a34e3f986705fef84a9e004c679
#
_cell.length_a   1.000
_cell.length_b   1.000
_cell.length_c   1.000
_cell.angle_alpha   90.00
_cell.angle_beta   90.00
_cell.angle_gamma   90.00
#
_symmetry.space_group_name_H-M   'P 1'
#
loop_
_entity.id
_entity.type
_entity.pdbx_description
1 polymer ?
#
loop_
_entity_poly.entity_id
_entity_poly.type
_entity_poly.pdbx_seq_one_letter_code
_entity_poly.pdbx_strand_id
1 'polypeptide(L)'
;MIADREFLIAFDALPVGGYGGTFEGRRYRIVKSQFSCARSQKLLAEELGGTDSVAFNLYRLASGEALLKPCEMSPAKVRAFVMGVTAD
;
A
#
# COMPACT_ATOMS: atom_id res chain seq x y z
N MET A 1 -6.99 2.95 11.69
CA MET A 1 -8.03 2.09 11.09
C MET A 1 -7.53 0.66 11.03
N ILE A 2 -8.39 -0.30 11.30
CA ILE A 2 -8.03 -1.71 11.16
C ILE A 2 -8.21 -2.11 9.70
N ALA A 3 -7.17 -2.71 9.11
CA ALA A 3 -7.23 -3.17 7.73
C ALA A 3 -8.06 -4.45 7.63
N ASP A 4 -8.94 -4.54 6.63
CA ASP A 4 -9.76 -5.71 6.43
C ASP A 4 -8.98 -6.83 5.72
N ARG A 5 -9.57 -8.03 5.71
CA ARG A 5 -8.91 -9.22 5.16
C ARG A 5 -8.63 -9.08 3.66
N GLU A 6 -9.58 -8.53 2.90
CA GLU A 6 -9.41 -8.38 1.45
C GLU A 6 -8.26 -7.43 1.14
N PHE A 7 -8.16 -6.33 1.89
CA PHE A 7 -7.05 -5.40 1.76
C PHE A 7 -5.72 -6.10 2.03
N LEU A 8 -5.65 -6.88 3.11
CA LEU A 8 -4.41 -7.57 3.49
C LEU A 8 -3.99 -8.60 2.45
N ILE A 9 -4.93 -9.33 1.86
CA ILE A 9 -4.63 -10.28 0.79
C ILE A 9 -4.04 -9.53 -0.42
N ALA A 10 -4.65 -8.43 -0.84
CA ALA A 10 -4.17 -7.64 -1.95
C ALA A 10 -2.81 -7.01 -1.65
N PHE A 11 -2.64 -6.47 -0.45
CA PHE A 11 -1.37 -5.86 -0.05
C PHE A 11 -0.25 -6.89 0.01
N ASP A 12 -0.52 -8.06 0.56
CA ASP A 12 0.50 -9.11 0.68
C ASP A 12 0.88 -9.70 -0.69
N ALA A 13 0.01 -9.59 -1.68
CA ALA A 13 0.32 -10.01 -3.05
C ALA A 13 1.28 -9.03 -3.75
N LEU A 14 1.40 -7.79 -3.28
CA LEU A 14 2.33 -6.83 -3.85
C LEU A 14 3.76 -7.16 -3.40
N PRO A 15 4.73 -7.18 -4.34
CA PRO A 15 6.12 -7.49 -3.97
C PRO A 15 6.73 -6.44 -3.05
N VAL A 16 7.71 -6.85 -2.25
CA VAL A 16 8.58 -5.94 -1.52
C VAL A 16 9.65 -5.44 -2.49
N GLY A 17 9.99 -4.16 -2.40
CA GLY A 17 10.98 -3.54 -3.26
C GLY A 17 10.40 -2.41 -4.09
N GLY A 18 11.13 -2.00 -5.11
CA GLY A 18 10.73 -0.94 -6.02
C GLY A 18 10.32 -1.49 -7.38
N TYR A 19 9.20 -1.02 -7.91
CA TYR A 19 8.68 -1.49 -9.21
C TYR A 19 7.64 -0.50 -9.73
N GLY A 20 7.23 -0.71 -10.99
CA GLY A 20 6.16 0.05 -11.59
C GLY A 20 4.82 -0.65 -11.44
N GLY A 21 3.75 0.10 -11.64
CA GLY A 21 2.40 -0.43 -11.65
C GLY A 21 1.43 0.50 -12.32
N THR A 22 0.23 0.01 -12.60
CA THR A 22 -0.83 0.78 -13.24
C THR A 22 -2.06 0.80 -12.35
N PHE A 23 -2.61 1.99 -12.13
CA PHE A 23 -3.84 2.18 -11.38
C PHE A 23 -4.71 3.19 -12.10
N GLU A 24 -5.93 2.79 -12.44
CA GLU A 24 -6.90 3.62 -13.15
C GLU A 24 -6.30 4.27 -14.42
N GLY A 25 -5.56 3.48 -15.19
CA GLY A 25 -4.96 3.94 -16.43
C GLY A 25 -3.72 4.81 -16.27
N ARG A 26 -3.24 5.03 -15.05
CA ARG A 26 -2.08 5.86 -14.77
C ARG A 26 -0.93 5.01 -14.29
N ARG A 27 0.29 5.44 -14.63
CA ARG A 27 1.50 4.73 -14.23
C ARG A 27 2.02 5.28 -12.92
N TYR A 28 2.45 4.37 -12.05
CA TYR A 28 3.02 4.71 -10.74
C TYR A 28 4.35 4.02 -10.54
N ARG A 29 5.24 4.68 -9.81
CA ARG A 29 6.41 4.04 -9.22
C ARG A 29 6.04 3.65 -7.80
N ILE A 30 6.24 2.37 -7.46
CA ILE A 30 5.81 1.81 -6.19
C ILE A 30 7.02 1.33 -5.42
N VAL A 31 7.08 1.64 -4.13
CA VAL A 31 8.09 1.10 -3.22
C VAL A 31 7.37 0.52 -2.02
N LYS A 32 7.54 -0.78 -1.82
CA LYS A 32 7.02 -1.48 -0.64
C LYS A 32 8.20 -1.89 0.22
N SER A 33 8.20 -1.47 1.47
CA SER A 33 9.26 -1.77 2.43
C SER A 33 8.69 -2.51 3.62
N GLN A 34 9.51 -3.33 4.27
CA GLN A 34 9.09 -3.97 5.51
C GLN A 34 10.23 -3.95 6.52
N PHE A 35 9.85 -3.81 7.77
CA PHE A 35 10.73 -3.64 8.90
C PHE A 35 10.31 -4.56 10.05
N SER A 36 11.19 -4.79 11.02
CA SER A 36 10.87 -5.54 12.24
C SER A 36 10.23 -6.90 11.96
N CYS A 37 10.84 -7.70 11.10
CA CYS A 37 10.34 -9.03 10.71
C CYS A 37 8.93 -8.97 10.13
N ALA A 38 8.69 -7.98 9.28
CA ALA A 38 7.41 -7.74 8.60
C ALA A 38 6.26 -7.31 9.54
N ARG A 39 6.55 -6.90 10.76
CA ARG A 39 5.54 -6.32 11.65
C ARG A 39 5.18 -4.90 11.25
N SER A 40 6.09 -4.20 10.62
CA SER A 40 5.89 -2.85 10.14
C SER A 40 6.18 -2.81 8.66
N GLN A 41 5.24 -2.31 7.88
CA GLN A 41 5.36 -2.25 6.42
C GLN A 41 4.96 -0.86 5.96
N LYS A 42 5.56 -0.41 4.87
CA LYS A 42 5.26 0.90 4.28
C LYS A 42 5.10 0.73 2.79
N LEU A 43 4.16 1.46 2.22
CA LEU A 43 4.03 1.56 0.76
C LEU A 43 4.01 3.03 0.38
N LEU A 44 4.78 3.36 -0.66
CA LEU A 44 4.78 4.68 -1.29
C LEU A 44 4.59 4.46 -2.78
N ALA A 45 3.60 5.13 -3.35
CA ALA A 45 3.38 5.11 -4.79
C ALA A 45 3.30 6.55 -5.28
N GLU A 46 4.03 6.85 -6.34
CA GLU A 46 4.07 8.17 -6.94
C GLU A 46 3.68 8.08 -8.40
N GLU A 47 2.74 8.90 -8.83
CA GLU A 47 2.30 8.93 -10.22
C GLU A 47 3.42 9.47 -11.12
N LEU A 48 3.74 8.72 -12.17
CA LEU A 48 4.73 9.14 -13.15
C LEU A 48 4.08 10.13 -14.12
N GLY A 49 4.70 11.30 -14.22
CA GLY A 49 4.17 12.37 -15.08
C GLY A 49 2.98 13.11 -14.51
N GLY A 50 2.63 12.87 -13.25
CA GLY A 50 1.53 13.53 -12.56
C GLY A 50 1.88 13.90 -11.14
N THR A 51 0.88 14.25 -10.35
CA THR A 51 1.07 14.74 -8.98
C THR A 51 0.45 13.85 -7.92
N ASP A 52 -0.24 12.77 -8.32
CA ASP A 52 -0.89 11.92 -7.34
C ASP A 52 0.11 11.04 -6.61
N SER A 53 -0.14 10.79 -5.35
CA SER A 53 0.67 9.89 -4.55
C SER A 53 -0.21 9.16 -3.54
N VAL A 54 0.25 7.96 -3.17
CA VAL A 54 -0.38 7.15 -2.13
C VAL A 54 0.71 6.71 -1.18
N ALA A 55 0.53 6.94 0.11
CA ALA A 55 1.51 6.54 1.11
C ALA A 55 0.80 6.12 2.38
N PHE A 56 1.27 5.04 2.99
CA PHE A 56 0.73 4.57 4.25
C PHE A 56 1.71 3.65 4.95
N ASN A 57 1.49 3.49 6.25
CA ASN A 57 2.17 2.48 7.06
C ASN A 57 1.15 1.44 7.51
N LEU A 58 1.60 0.20 7.63
CA LEU A 58 0.79 -0.92 8.11
C LEU A 58 1.53 -1.59 9.25
N TYR A 59 0.87 -1.71 10.39
CA TYR A 59 1.46 -2.33 11.59
C TYR A 59 0.69 -3.61 11.93
N ARG A 60 1.41 -4.73 11.99
CA ARG A 60 0.84 -6.03 12.39
C ARG A 60 0.88 -6.14 13.91
N LEU A 61 -0.28 -6.29 14.52
CA LEU A 61 -0.38 -6.35 15.97
C LEU A 61 -0.33 -7.80 16.46
N ALA A 62 0.02 -7.99 17.73
CA ALA A 62 0.08 -9.31 18.35
C ALA A 62 -1.27 -10.03 18.35
N SER A 63 -2.37 -9.27 18.29
CA SER A 63 -3.72 -9.82 18.20
C SER A 63 -4.04 -10.47 16.86
N GLY A 64 -3.18 -10.28 15.85
CA GLY A 64 -3.46 -10.72 14.48
C GLY A 64 -4.09 -9.64 13.63
N GLU A 65 -4.50 -8.52 14.23
CA GLU A 65 -5.04 -7.39 13.48
C GLU A 65 -3.92 -6.58 12.83
N ALA A 66 -4.26 -5.84 11.79
CA ALA A 66 -3.32 -4.94 11.14
C ALA A 66 -3.87 -3.51 11.18
N LEU A 67 -3.06 -2.59 11.69
CA LEU A 67 -3.41 -1.18 11.82
C LEU A 67 -2.90 -0.41 10.63
N LEU A 68 -3.82 0.21 9.88
CA LEU A 68 -3.51 1.01 8.70
C LEU A 68 -3.45 2.47 9.09
N LYS A 69 -2.33 3.12 8.78
CA LYS A 69 -2.13 4.56 9.01
C LYS A 69 -1.76 5.26 7.71
N PRO A 70 -2.75 5.85 7.00
CA PRO A 70 -2.47 6.65 5.81
C PRO A 70 -1.67 7.90 6.14
N CYS A 71 -0.85 8.35 5.20
CA CYS A 71 -0.07 9.59 5.32
C CYS A 71 -0.83 10.71 4.60
N GLU A 72 -1.55 11.53 5.35
CA GLU A 72 -2.27 12.72 4.84
C GLU A 72 -3.29 12.41 3.74
N MET A 73 -3.93 11.26 3.82
CA MET A 73 -5.00 10.89 2.88
C MET A 73 -6.01 9.98 3.57
N SER A 74 -7.15 9.77 2.93
CA SER A 74 -8.19 8.92 3.50
C SER A 74 -7.84 7.44 3.41
N PRO A 75 -8.29 6.63 4.36
CA PRO A 75 -8.17 5.17 4.24
C PRO A 75 -8.83 4.62 2.98
N ALA A 76 -9.92 5.25 2.52
CA ALA A 76 -10.60 4.83 1.30
C ALA A 76 -9.72 4.97 0.07
N LYS A 77 -8.92 6.03 -0.02
CA LYS A 77 -7.98 6.23 -1.12
C LYS A 77 -6.90 5.14 -1.12
N VAL A 78 -6.33 4.85 0.04
CA VAL A 78 -5.33 3.80 0.20
C VAL A 78 -5.91 2.44 -0.22
N ARG A 79 -7.11 2.13 0.26
CA ARG A 79 -7.77 0.87 -0.06
C ARG A 79 -8.04 0.73 -1.55
N ALA A 80 -8.55 1.78 -2.18
CA ALA A 80 -8.84 1.78 -3.61
C ALA A 80 -7.57 1.49 -4.42
N PHE A 81 -6.46 2.12 -4.04
CA PHE A 81 -5.19 1.91 -4.74
C PHE A 81 -4.71 0.47 -4.61
N VAL A 82 -4.64 -0.04 -3.38
CA VAL A 82 -4.12 -1.40 -3.14
C VAL A 82 -5.00 -2.45 -3.80
N MET A 83 -6.32 -2.26 -3.78
CA MET A 83 -7.26 -3.21 -4.39
C MET A 83 -7.26 -3.16 -5.91
N GLY A 84 -6.90 -2.02 -6.51
CA GLY A 84 -7.03 -1.81 -7.95
C GLY A 84 -5.72 -1.79 -8.72
N VAL A 85 -4.58 -1.63 -8.06
CA VAL A 85 -3.31 -1.52 -8.76
C VAL A 85 -2.88 -2.86 -9.36
N THR A 86 -2.30 -2.80 -10.56
CA THR A 86 -1.67 -3.97 -11.19
C THR A 86 -0.17 -3.71 -11.23
N ALA A 87 0.59 -4.47 -10.44
CA ALA A 87 2.04 -4.40 -10.44
C ALA A 87 2.60 -5.02 -11.71
N ASP A 88 3.68 -4.45 -12.22
CA ASP A 88 4.38 -4.95 -13.41
C ASP A 88 5.03 -6.31 -13.16
#